data_f1af124675a12ddbe3c08754e8cab202
#
_entry.id   f1af124675a12ddbe3c08754e8cab202
#
_cell.length_a   1.000
_cell.length_b   1.000
_cell.length_c   1.000
_cell.angle_alpha   90.00
_cell.angle_beta   90.00
_cell.angle_gamma   90.00
#
_symmetry.space_group_name_H-M   'P 1'
#
loop_
_entity.id
_entity.type
_entity.pdbx_description
1 polymer ?
#
loop_
_entity_poly.entity_id
_entity_poly.type
_entity_poly.pdbx_seq_one_letter_code
_entity_poly.pdbx_strand_id
1 'polypeptide(L)'
;MHTHGGLNQLVRQNSHVDFYVGLAASLIRSGPYYSTNVKSSERDIETLQSRCSAEGLAFLTKCLPKLGKALDQGMLNTQLSVPREFKRSSKNRGIPAFLQAYFKRVFNATGTLRDDADIVAVKFLRQVCFFLYKLELPYTREQETSVVEAFVRTEGELELELGGTVGDMVAAASYITRDVFAGFDPKDIVPRHGPGAVATGEHLDEKWDFSRLYNEIHQVYPYYEYFIVGGARELIDRLEWYKSLERRETGVAKVVLVPKDSRGPRLIS
;
A
#
# COMPACT_ATOMS: atom_id res chain seq x y z
N MET A 1 1.58 29.09 -30.23
CA MET A 1 2.85 28.31 -30.07
C MET A 1 2.71 27.32 -28.89
N HIS A 2 1.95 26.22 -29.03
CA HIS A 2 1.73 25.21 -27.95
C HIS A 2 1.60 23.79 -28.48
N THR A 3 2.49 23.35 -29.39
CA THR A 3 2.41 21.97 -29.94
C THR A 3 3.67 21.11 -29.77
N HIS A 4 4.76 21.62 -29.21
CA HIS A 4 5.99 20.82 -29.05
C HIS A 4 6.10 20.04 -27.73
N GLY A 5 5.30 20.37 -26.72
CA GLY A 5 5.32 19.66 -25.41
C GLY A 5 4.67 18.27 -25.45
N GLY A 6 3.60 18.10 -26.20
CA GLY A 6 2.84 16.85 -26.25
C GLY A 6 3.53 15.70 -26.96
N LEU A 7 4.22 15.96 -28.08
CA LEU A 7 4.96 14.93 -28.83
C LEU A 7 6.15 14.38 -28.02
N ASN A 8 6.90 15.24 -27.35
CA ASN A 8 8.03 14.81 -26.50
C ASN A 8 7.59 14.03 -25.27
N GLN A 9 6.41 14.27 -24.73
CA GLN A 9 5.85 13.53 -23.63
C GLN A 9 5.35 12.14 -24.06
N LEU A 10 4.70 12.03 -25.22
CA LEU A 10 4.27 10.75 -25.81
C LEU A 10 5.45 9.86 -26.22
N VAL A 11 6.51 10.44 -26.80
CA VAL A 11 7.73 9.70 -27.15
C VAL A 11 8.45 9.19 -25.91
N ARG A 12 8.52 9.98 -24.84
CA ARG A 12 9.09 9.53 -23.55
C ARG A 12 8.24 8.45 -22.88
N GLN A 13 6.92 8.54 -22.91
CA GLN A 13 6.04 7.52 -22.36
C GLN A 13 6.19 6.18 -23.12
N ASN A 14 6.29 6.18 -24.43
CA ASN A 14 6.51 4.95 -25.22
C ASN A 14 7.87 4.31 -24.90
N SER A 15 8.94 5.10 -24.75
CA SER A 15 10.26 4.55 -24.41
C SER A 15 10.30 3.88 -23.03
N HIS A 16 9.54 4.40 -22.06
CA HIS A 16 9.41 3.76 -20.75
C HIS A 16 8.61 2.45 -20.80
N VAL A 17 7.54 2.41 -21.60
CA VAL A 17 6.76 1.17 -21.80
C VAL A 17 7.64 0.10 -22.40
N ASP A 18 8.35 0.41 -23.49
CA ASP A 18 9.23 -0.52 -24.19
C ASP A 18 10.35 -1.06 -23.29
N PHE A 19 10.92 -0.21 -22.44
CA PHE A 19 11.93 -0.63 -21.46
C PHE A 19 11.38 -1.69 -20.49
N TYR A 20 10.25 -1.45 -19.85
CA TYR A 20 9.67 -2.39 -18.89
C TYR A 20 9.13 -3.65 -19.55
N VAL A 21 8.63 -3.55 -20.77
CA VAL A 21 8.24 -4.69 -21.59
C VAL A 21 9.47 -5.55 -21.92
N GLY A 22 10.58 -4.93 -22.30
CA GLY A 22 11.85 -5.60 -22.55
C GLY A 22 12.37 -6.35 -21.31
N LEU A 23 12.30 -5.72 -20.13
CA LEU A 23 12.66 -6.37 -18.86
C LEU A 23 11.78 -7.58 -18.55
N ALA A 24 10.45 -7.45 -18.70
CA ALA A 24 9.52 -8.55 -18.46
C ALA A 24 9.70 -9.70 -19.46
N ALA A 25 9.97 -9.38 -20.72
CA ALA A 25 10.32 -10.38 -21.75
C ALA A 25 11.63 -11.11 -21.43
N SER A 26 12.65 -10.37 -20.99
CA SER A 26 13.93 -10.95 -20.55
C SER A 26 13.76 -11.86 -19.34
N LEU A 27 12.89 -11.49 -18.39
CA LEU A 27 12.54 -12.35 -17.27
C LEU A 27 11.89 -13.66 -17.75
N ILE A 28 10.96 -13.62 -18.71
CA ILE A 28 10.34 -14.84 -19.28
C ILE A 28 11.40 -15.70 -19.97
N ARG A 29 12.35 -15.11 -20.70
CA ARG A 29 13.44 -15.85 -21.37
C ARG A 29 14.42 -16.48 -20.38
N SER A 30 14.62 -15.87 -19.22
CA SER A 30 15.46 -16.42 -18.15
C SER A 30 14.77 -17.52 -17.33
N GLY A 31 13.52 -17.83 -17.63
CA GLY A 31 12.72 -18.79 -16.88
C GLY A 31 13.30 -20.22 -16.92
N PRO A 32 13.11 -20.99 -15.81
CA PRO A 32 13.76 -22.28 -15.61
C PRO A 32 13.38 -23.32 -16.67
N TYR A 33 12.28 -23.14 -17.37
CA TYR A 33 11.79 -24.05 -18.40
C TYR A 33 11.73 -23.42 -19.80
N TYR A 34 12.40 -22.29 -20.00
CA TYR A 34 12.39 -21.60 -21.29
C TYR A 34 12.95 -22.49 -22.40
N SER A 35 14.11 -23.12 -22.20
CA SER A 35 14.78 -23.96 -23.21
C SER A 35 13.95 -25.16 -23.69
N THR A 36 13.11 -25.71 -22.80
CA THR A 36 12.22 -26.84 -23.13
C THR A 36 10.87 -26.41 -23.67
N ASN A 37 10.52 -25.10 -23.57
CA ASN A 37 9.22 -24.56 -23.97
C ASN A 37 9.34 -23.29 -24.83
N VAL A 38 10.37 -23.14 -25.64
CA VAL A 38 10.69 -21.92 -26.40
C VAL A 38 9.46 -21.36 -27.14
N LYS A 39 8.78 -22.21 -27.96
CA LYS A 39 7.59 -21.75 -28.72
C LYS A 39 6.46 -21.22 -27.83
N SER A 40 6.26 -21.81 -26.66
CA SER A 40 5.24 -21.34 -25.70
C SER A 40 5.65 -20.04 -25.05
N SER A 41 6.90 -19.93 -24.64
CA SER A 41 7.46 -18.74 -23.98
C SER A 41 7.53 -17.55 -24.93
N GLU A 42 7.92 -17.72 -26.18
CA GLU A 42 7.91 -16.61 -27.16
C GLU A 42 6.47 -16.14 -27.44
N ARG A 43 5.48 -17.02 -27.54
CA ARG A 43 4.06 -16.64 -27.64
C ARG A 43 3.57 -15.88 -26.39
N ASP A 44 4.06 -16.23 -25.21
CA ASP A 44 3.77 -15.49 -23.98
C ASP A 44 4.38 -14.08 -24.04
N ILE A 45 5.59 -13.95 -24.59
CA ILE A 45 6.25 -12.65 -24.83
C ILE A 45 5.49 -11.82 -25.86
N GLU A 46 5.07 -12.40 -26.97
CA GLU A 46 4.22 -11.73 -27.97
C GLU A 46 2.90 -11.24 -27.34
N THR A 47 2.28 -12.08 -26.51
CA THR A 47 1.07 -11.70 -25.76
C THR A 47 1.33 -10.54 -24.83
N LEU A 48 2.44 -10.55 -24.09
CA LEU A 48 2.86 -9.48 -23.20
C LEU A 48 3.06 -8.18 -23.98
N GLN A 49 3.79 -8.21 -25.08
CA GLN A 49 4.05 -7.07 -25.96
C GLN A 49 2.75 -6.48 -26.54
N SER A 50 1.90 -7.34 -27.10
CA SER A 50 0.60 -6.94 -27.66
C SER A 50 -0.32 -6.30 -26.59
N ARG A 51 -0.39 -6.88 -25.40
CA ARG A 51 -1.18 -6.36 -24.29
C ARG A 51 -0.64 -5.02 -23.78
N CYS A 52 0.68 -4.89 -23.67
CA CYS A 52 1.30 -3.62 -23.26
C CYS A 52 1.16 -2.53 -24.32
N SER A 53 1.15 -2.88 -25.61
CA SER A 53 0.87 -1.92 -26.68
C SER A 53 -0.57 -1.40 -26.63
N ALA A 54 -1.53 -2.22 -26.21
CA ALA A 54 -2.95 -1.85 -26.11
C ALA A 54 -3.32 -1.19 -24.77
N GLU A 55 -2.76 -1.67 -23.66
CA GLU A 55 -3.14 -1.31 -22.28
C GLU A 55 -2.06 -0.50 -21.56
N GLY A 56 -0.92 -0.24 -22.20
CA GLY A 56 0.24 0.39 -21.57
C GLY A 56 0.79 -0.46 -20.42
N LEU A 57 1.42 0.19 -19.46
CA LEU A 57 1.97 -0.47 -18.26
C LEU A 57 0.89 -1.04 -17.33
N ALA A 58 -0.40 -0.74 -17.56
CA ALA A 58 -1.48 -1.29 -16.75
C ALA A 58 -1.56 -2.82 -16.81
N PHE A 59 -1.20 -3.42 -17.95
CA PHE A 59 -1.09 -4.87 -18.05
C PHE A 59 -0.07 -5.43 -17.05
N LEU A 60 1.11 -4.84 -16.95
CA LEU A 60 2.20 -5.29 -16.06
C LEU A 60 1.92 -4.99 -14.58
N THR A 61 1.35 -3.83 -14.29
CA THR A 61 1.20 -3.31 -12.92
C THR A 61 -0.14 -3.64 -12.26
N LYS A 62 -1.18 -3.90 -13.06
CA LYS A 62 -2.56 -4.17 -12.57
C LYS A 62 -3.06 -5.56 -12.97
N CYS A 63 -2.93 -5.95 -14.26
CA CYS A 63 -3.49 -7.21 -14.75
C CYS A 63 -2.65 -8.42 -14.30
N LEU A 64 -1.33 -8.41 -14.53
CA LEU A 64 -0.45 -9.51 -14.09
C LEU A 64 -0.55 -9.80 -12.59
N PRO A 65 -0.57 -8.81 -11.68
CA PRO A 65 -0.77 -9.07 -10.26
C PRO A 65 -2.10 -9.74 -9.91
N LYS A 66 -3.17 -9.55 -10.70
CA LYS A 66 -4.42 -10.28 -10.50
C LYS A 66 -4.24 -11.77 -10.80
N LEU A 67 -3.46 -12.09 -11.84
CA LEU A 67 -3.13 -13.49 -12.16
C LEU A 67 -2.27 -14.12 -11.06
N GLY A 68 -1.30 -13.37 -10.52
CA GLY A 68 -0.50 -13.81 -9.36
C GLY A 68 -1.33 -14.07 -8.11
N LYS A 69 -2.28 -13.20 -7.81
CA LYS A 69 -3.23 -13.41 -6.71
C LYS A 69 -4.14 -14.62 -6.94
N ALA A 70 -4.58 -14.83 -8.18
CA ALA A 70 -5.38 -16.01 -8.54
C ALA A 70 -4.56 -17.31 -8.38
N LEU A 71 -3.27 -17.30 -8.71
CA LEU A 71 -2.36 -18.40 -8.42
C LEU A 71 -2.30 -18.69 -6.91
N ASP A 72 -2.07 -17.66 -6.08
CA ASP A 72 -1.97 -17.82 -4.62
C ASP A 72 -3.28 -18.37 -4.02
N GLN A 73 -4.42 -17.82 -4.43
CA GLN A 73 -5.74 -18.30 -4.00
C GLN A 73 -6.04 -19.70 -4.53
N GLY A 74 -5.61 -20.01 -5.76
CA GLY A 74 -5.77 -21.34 -6.35
C GLY A 74 -4.97 -22.42 -5.60
N MET A 75 -3.79 -22.09 -5.11
CA MET A 75 -3.01 -22.98 -4.25
C MET A 75 -3.67 -23.16 -2.88
N LEU A 76 -4.21 -22.10 -2.29
CA LEU A 76 -4.89 -22.17 -0.99
C LEU A 76 -6.20 -22.98 -1.07
N ASN A 77 -6.99 -22.75 -2.11
CA ASN A 77 -8.31 -23.34 -2.29
C ASN A 77 -8.27 -24.64 -3.13
N THR A 78 -7.09 -25.15 -3.47
CA THR A 78 -6.86 -26.29 -4.37
C THR A 78 -7.49 -26.17 -5.76
N GLN A 79 -8.06 -25.02 -6.11
CA GLN A 79 -8.75 -24.78 -7.38
C GLN A 79 -8.44 -23.38 -7.91
N LEU A 80 -7.88 -23.30 -9.13
CA LEU A 80 -7.56 -22.06 -9.82
C LEU A 80 -8.80 -21.41 -10.43
N SER A 81 -9.05 -20.14 -10.12
CA SER A 81 -10.02 -19.30 -10.81
C SER A 81 -9.29 -18.30 -11.71
N VAL A 82 -9.34 -18.51 -13.03
CA VAL A 82 -8.66 -17.63 -13.99
C VAL A 82 -9.35 -16.28 -14.06
N PRO A 83 -8.63 -15.15 -13.80
CA PRO A 83 -9.21 -13.80 -13.89
C PRO A 83 -9.76 -13.50 -15.28
N ARG A 84 -10.83 -12.69 -15.36
CA ARG A 84 -11.53 -12.35 -16.61
C ARG A 84 -10.62 -11.69 -17.67
N GLU A 85 -9.58 -11.03 -17.23
CA GLU A 85 -8.57 -10.38 -18.07
C GLU A 85 -7.68 -11.37 -18.83
N PHE A 86 -7.71 -12.65 -18.47
CA PHE A 86 -6.90 -13.68 -19.10
C PHE A 86 -7.76 -14.73 -19.79
N LYS A 87 -7.43 -15.00 -21.05
CA LYS A 87 -8.06 -16.08 -21.79
C LYS A 87 -7.68 -17.42 -21.18
N ARG A 88 -8.63 -18.33 -21.05
CA ARG A 88 -8.36 -19.73 -20.71
C ARG A 88 -7.69 -20.42 -21.90
N SER A 89 -6.89 -21.43 -21.62
CA SER A 89 -6.16 -22.18 -22.65
C SER A 89 -7.08 -22.94 -23.64
N SER A 90 -8.30 -23.28 -23.21
CA SER A 90 -9.45 -23.71 -24.04
C SER A 90 -10.75 -23.53 -23.24
N LYS A 91 -11.93 -23.68 -23.94
CA LYS A 91 -13.24 -23.52 -23.28
C LYS A 91 -13.42 -24.44 -22.07
N ASN A 92 -12.87 -25.65 -22.12
CA ASN A 92 -13.02 -26.68 -21.07
C ASN A 92 -11.84 -26.77 -20.12
N ARG A 93 -10.90 -25.81 -20.16
CA ARG A 93 -9.72 -25.82 -19.29
C ARG A 93 -9.79 -24.74 -18.23
N GLY A 94 -9.38 -25.11 -16.99
CA GLY A 94 -9.33 -24.24 -15.83
C GLY A 94 -8.03 -23.46 -15.66
N ILE A 95 -7.12 -23.48 -16.67
CA ILE A 95 -5.82 -22.79 -16.63
C ILE A 95 -5.73 -21.68 -17.69
N PRO A 96 -4.98 -20.60 -17.44
CA PRO A 96 -4.82 -19.52 -18.40
C PRO A 96 -4.02 -19.94 -19.64
N ALA A 97 -4.21 -19.25 -20.75
CA ALA A 97 -3.39 -19.40 -21.95
C ALA A 97 -2.01 -18.77 -21.78
N PHE A 98 -1.92 -17.66 -21.06
CA PHE A 98 -0.67 -16.97 -20.75
C PHE A 98 0.10 -17.75 -19.67
N LEU A 99 1.41 -17.96 -19.88
CA LEU A 99 2.29 -18.78 -19.06
C LEU A 99 1.77 -20.22 -18.84
N GLN A 100 1.05 -20.74 -19.83
CA GLN A 100 0.40 -22.05 -19.75
C GLN A 100 1.36 -23.18 -19.40
N ALA A 101 2.59 -23.16 -19.94
CA ALA A 101 3.59 -24.20 -19.70
C ALA A 101 3.94 -24.31 -18.21
N TYR A 102 3.96 -23.20 -17.51
CA TYR A 102 4.21 -23.15 -16.06
C TYR A 102 2.97 -23.50 -15.25
N PHE A 103 1.79 -22.98 -15.63
CA PHE A 103 0.54 -23.31 -14.93
C PHE A 103 0.22 -24.81 -14.97
N LYS A 104 0.53 -25.51 -16.06
CA LYS A 104 0.36 -26.98 -16.19
C LYS A 104 1.22 -27.79 -15.21
N ARG A 105 2.30 -27.21 -14.69
CA ARG A 105 3.16 -27.84 -13.70
C ARG A 105 2.62 -27.71 -12.29
N VAL A 106 1.71 -26.76 -12.07
CA VAL A 106 1.10 -26.47 -10.76
C VAL A 106 -0.33 -26.99 -10.69
N PHE A 107 -1.09 -26.87 -11.78
CA PHE A 107 -2.49 -27.28 -11.85
C PHE A 107 -2.70 -28.26 -13.02
N ASN A 108 -3.67 -29.15 -12.84
CA ASN A 108 -4.12 -30.02 -13.91
C ASN A 108 -4.96 -29.25 -14.97
N ALA A 109 -5.48 -29.94 -15.97
CA ALA A 109 -6.26 -29.31 -17.05
C ALA A 109 -7.56 -28.66 -16.57
N THR A 110 -8.17 -29.13 -15.49
CA THR A 110 -9.39 -28.59 -14.89
C THR A 110 -9.14 -27.38 -13.98
N GLY A 111 -7.85 -27.12 -13.67
CA GLY A 111 -7.45 -26.05 -12.74
C GLY A 111 -7.35 -26.51 -11.28
N THR A 112 -7.45 -27.81 -11.01
CA THR A 112 -7.23 -28.35 -9.68
C THR A 112 -5.73 -28.44 -9.40
N LEU A 113 -5.32 -28.11 -8.19
CA LEU A 113 -3.93 -28.18 -7.73
C LEU A 113 -3.42 -29.62 -7.85
N ARG A 114 -2.21 -29.79 -8.35
CA ARG A 114 -1.55 -31.10 -8.46
C ARG A 114 -0.92 -31.47 -7.11
N ASP A 115 -0.95 -32.75 -6.77
CA ASP A 115 -0.27 -33.29 -5.58
C ASP A 115 1.25 -33.13 -5.67
N ASP A 116 1.79 -33.22 -6.91
CA ASP A 116 3.19 -33.04 -7.28
C ASP A 116 3.49 -31.65 -7.84
N ALA A 117 2.81 -30.61 -7.36
CA ALA A 117 2.96 -29.24 -7.85
C ALA A 117 4.42 -28.78 -7.83
N ASP A 118 4.90 -28.28 -8.97
CA ASP A 118 6.28 -27.85 -9.16
C ASP A 118 6.54 -26.48 -8.50
N ILE A 119 7.27 -26.49 -7.38
CA ILE A 119 7.62 -25.30 -6.61
C ILE A 119 8.44 -24.29 -7.41
N VAL A 120 9.29 -24.76 -8.34
CA VAL A 120 10.09 -23.87 -9.19
C VAL A 120 9.19 -23.12 -10.17
N ALA A 121 8.18 -23.81 -10.73
CA ALA A 121 7.16 -23.15 -11.56
C ALA A 121 6.33 -22.15 -10.75
N VAL A 122 5.94 -22.45 -9.52
CA VAL A 122 5.23 -21.51 -8.63
C VAL A 122 6.06 -20.25 -8.38
N LYS A 123 7.33 -20.40 -7.99
CA LYS A 123 8.24 -19.26 -7.76
C LYS A 123 8.36 -18.38 -9.00
N PHE A 124 8.55 -18.98 -10.16
CA PHE A 124 8.68 -18.26 -11.41
C PHE A 124 7.39 -17.53 -11.81
N LEU A 125 6.24 -18.19 -11.74
CA LEU A 125 4.94 -17.58 -11.97
C LEU A 125 4.72 -16.35 -11.08
N ARG A 126 5.01 -16.47 -9.79
CA ARG A 126 4.92 -15.34 -8.86
C ARG A 126 5.88 -14.22 -9.24
N GLN A 127 7.12 -14.57 -9.59
CA GLN A 127 8.12 -13.58 -10.02
C GLN A 127 7.63 -12.80 -11.24
N VAL A 128 7.14 -13.44 -12.28
CA VAL A 128 6.61 -12.77 -13.48
C VAL A 128 5.38 -11.93 -13.13
N CYS A 129 4.43 -12.51 -12.40
CA CYS A 129 3.16 -11.84 -12.11
C CYS A 129 3.30 -10.61 -11.20
N PHE A 130 4.28 -10.59 -10.30
CA PHE A 130 4.48 -9.48 -9.35
C PHE A 130 5.71 -8.63 -9.65
N PHE A 131 6.43 -8.90 -10.74
CA PHE A 131 7.69 -8.23 -11.08
C PHE A 131 7.58 -6.69 -11.04
N LEU A 132 6.56 -6.13 -11.65
CA LEU A 132 6.34 -4.69 -11.73
C LEU A 132 5.14 -4.21 -10.89
N TYR A 133 4.68 -5.03 -9.94
CA TYR A 133 3.52 -4.70 -9.10
C TYR A 133 3.71 -3.42 -8.27
N LYS A 134 4.94 -3.16 -7.83
CA LYS A 134 5.31 -2.01 -7.02
C LYS A 134 5.97 -0.89 -7.81
N LEU A 135 5.90 -0.94 -9.14
CA LEU A 135 6.47 0.10 -9.98
C LEU A 135 5.80 1.44 -9.65
N GLU A 136 6.60 2.39 -9.24
CA GLU A 136 6.19 3.78 -9.01
C GLU A 136 6.14 4.49 -10.37
N LEU A 137 4.95 4.96 -10.70
CA LEU A 137 4.69 5.77 -11.89
C LEU A 137 4.16 7.12 -11.43
N PRO A 138 4.40 8.21 -12.19
CA PRO A 138 3.75 9.48 -11.94
C PRO A 138 2.23 9.29 -11.90
N TYR A 139 1.60 9.83 -10.87
CA TYR A 139 0.15 9.78 -10.75
C TYR A 139 -0.50 10.87 -11.60
N THR A 140 -1.69 10.56 -12.12
CA THR A 140 -2.51 11.58 -12.74
C THR A 140 -3.21 12.41 -11.66
N ARG A 141 -3.59 13.64 -12.01
CA ARG A 141 -4.34 14.51 -11.10
C ARG A 141 -5.64 13.86 -10.63
N GLU A 142 -6.30 13.10 -11.51
CA GLU A 142 -7.53 12.36 -11.18
C GLU A 142 -7.27 11.28 -10.11
N GLN A 143 -6.14 10.57 -10.19
CA GLN A 143 -5.76 9.58 -9.18
C GLN A 143 -5.51 10.23 -7.82
N GLU A 144 -4.79 11.35 -7.80
CA GLU A 144 -4.52 12.10 -6.58
C GLU A 144 -5.81 12.65 -5.96
N THR A 145 -6.67 13.29 -6.78
CA THR A 145 -7.96 13.82 -6.34
C THR A 145 -8.85 12.71 -5.77
N SER A 146 -8.96 11.57 -6.47
CA SER A 146 -9.77 10.44 -6.01
C SER A 146 -9.34 9.88 -4.65
N VAL A 147 -8.03 9.87 -4.36
CA VAL A 147 -7.51 9.43 -3.06
C VAL A 147 -7.88 10.43 -1.96
N VAL A 148 -7.78 11.73 -2.24
CA VAL A 148 -8.17 12.79 -1.28
C VAL A 148 -9.68 12.75 -1.03
N GLU A 149 -10.50 12.66 -2.07
CA GLU A 149 -11.97 12.56 -1.95
C GLU A 149 -12.39 11.30 -1.16
N ALA A 150 -11.72 10.18 -1.38
CA ALA A 150 -11.98 8.96 -0.62
C ALA A 150 -11.64 9.14 0.86
N PHE A 151 -10.55 9.84 1.18
CA PHE A 151 -10.19 10.16 2.56
C PHE A 151 -11.25 11.04 3.22
N VAL A 152 -11.62 12.18 2.59
CA VAL A 152 -12.63 13.11 3.12
C VAL A 152 -13.96 12.39 3.36
N ARG A 153 -14.37 11.51 2.43
CA ARG A 153 -15.60 10.73 2.61
C ARG A 153 -15.50 9.78 3.80
N THR A 154 -14.37 9.07 3.96
CA THR A 154 -14.18 8.14 5.09
C THR A 154 -14.18 8.89 6.42
N GLU A 155 -13.53 10.06 6.51
CA GLU A 155 -13.55 10.89 7.72
C GLU A 155 -14.99 11.34 8.04
N GLY A 156 -15.78 11.79 7.04
CA GLY A 156 -17.18 12.13 7.25
C GLY A 156 -18.05 10.95 7.65
N GLU A 157 -17.74 9.73 7.20
CA GLU A 157 -18.43 8.50 7.64
C GLU A 157 -18.08 8.11 9.08
N LEU A 158 -16.88 8.49 9.58
CA LEU A 158 -16.44 8.22 10.96
C LEU A 158 -17.09 9.15 12.00
N GLU A 159 -17.67 10.28 11.59
CA GLU A 159 -18.44 11.18 12.45
C GLU A 159 -19.83 10.62 12.84
N LEU A 160 -20.17 9.40 12.38
CA LEU A 160 -21.42 8.76 12.72
C LEU A 160 -21.53 8.53 14.24
N GLU A 161 -22.67 8.93 14.80
CA GLU A 161 -23.02 8.70 16.19
C GLU A 161 -22.93 7.20 16.54
N LEU A 162 -22.12 6.87 17.55
CA LEU A 162 -22.05 5.53 18.13
C LEU A 162 -23.34 5.25 18.91
N GLY A 163 -24.39 4.80 18.21
CA GLY A 163 -25.66 4.47 18.81
C GLY A 163 -25.91 2.97 18.99
N GLY A 164 -26.85 2.59 19.82
CA GLY A 164 -27.31 1.21 19.99
C GLY A 164 -26.21 0.25 20.45
N THR A 165 -26.19 -0.95 19.88
CA THR A 165 -25.29 -2.05 20.25
C THR A 165 -23.80 -1.67 20.18
N VAL A 166 -23.40 -0.79 19.25
CA VAL A 166 -22.01 -0.33 19.13
C VAL A 166 -21.67 0.59 20.31
N GLY A 167 -22.56 1.47 20.73
CA GLY A 167 -22.40 2.30 21.92
C GLY A 167 -22.22 1.46 23.19
N ASP A 168 -23.03 0.41 23.35
CA ASP A 168 -22.93 -0.52 24.50
C ASP A 168 -21.58 -1.28 24.49
N MET A 169 -21.12 -1.72 23.31
CA MET A 169 -19.81 -2.37 23.19
C MET A 169 -18.65 -1.43 23.54
N VAL A 170 -18.69 -0.17 23.10
CA VAL A 170 -17.68 0.83 23.43
C VAL A 170 -17.70 1.16 24.93
N ALA A 171 -18.88 1.26 25.55
CA ALA A 171 -19.02 1.47 26.99
C ALA A 171 -18.44 0.29 27.78
N ALA A 172 -18.75 -0.95 27.39
CA ALA A 172 -18.20 -2.16 28.01
C ALA A 172 -16.68 -2.24 27.85
N ALA A 173 -16.15 -1.97 26.65
CA ALA A 173 -14.72 -1.95 26.39
C ALA A 173 -14.02 -0.85 27.22
N SER A 174 -14.62 0.33 27.34
CA SER A 174 -14.09 1.43 28.15
C SER A 174 -14.03 1.06 29.64
N TYR A 175 -15.03 0.34 30.13
CA TYR A 175 -15.04 -0.15 31.52
C TYR A 175 -13.89 -1.15 31.76
N ILE A 176 -13.75 -2.14 30.89
CA ILE A 176 -12.67 -3.14 30.99
C ILE A 176 -11.29 -2.47 30.88
N THR A 177 -11.13 -1.54 29.92
CA THR A 177 -9.89 -0.80 29.74
C THR A 177 -9.51 -0.01 30.98
N ARG A 178 -10.49 0.69 31.59
CA ARG A 178 -10.29 1.43 32.84
C ARG A 178 -9.85 0.52 33.98
N ASP A 179 -10.43 -0.67 34.08
CA ASP A 179 -10.10 -1.64 35.13
C ASP A 179 -8.68 -2.21 34.94
N VAL A 180 -8.31 -2.52 33.72
CA VAL A 180 -6.94 -2.97 33.36
C VAL A 180 -5.90 -1.90 33.68
N PHE A 181 -6.21 -0.63 33.46
CA PHE A 181 -5.29 0.49 33.68
C PHE A 181 -5.47 1.17 35.07
N ALA A 182 -6.32 0.65 35.95
CA ALA A 182 -6.60 1.28 37.24
C ALA A 182 -5.37 1.45 38.14
N GLY A 183 -4.35 0.61 37.97
CA GLY A 183 -3.07 0.72 38.70
C GLY A 183 -1.95 1.41 37.92
N PHE A 184 -2.25 1.97 36.76
CA PHE A 184 -1.24 2.61 35.92
C PHE A 184 -1.12 4.10 36.25
N ASP A 185 0.09 4.55 36.64
CA ASP A 185 0.37 5.97 36.83
C ASP A 185 0.83 6.58 35.49
N PRO A 186 0.10 7.56 34.94
CA PRO A 186 0.52 8.24 33.70
C PRO A 186 1.92 8.86 33.78
N LYS A 187 2.41 9.14 34.98
CA LYS A 187 3.77 9.69 35.22
C LYS A 187 4.87 8.68 34.92
N ASP A 188 4.55 7.37 34.93
CA ASP A 188 5.49 6.31 34.55
C ASP A 188 5.66 6.18 33.05
N ILE A 189 4.86 6.90 32.24
CA ILE A 189 5.00 6.92 30.79
C ILE A 189 6.26 7.68 30.41
N VAL A 190 7.19 6.97 29.78
CA VAL A 190 8.32 7.60 29.09
C VAL A 190 7.93 7.83 27.64
N PRO A 191 7.62 9.07 27.23
CA PRO A 191 7.26 9.36 25.85
C PRO A 191 8.39 8.99 24.89
N ARG A 192 8.05 8.38 23.77
CA ARG A 192 9.02 8.06 22.72
C ARG A 192 8.42 8.40 21.36
N HIS A 193 9.24 9.00 20.50
CA HIS A 193 8.89 9.25 19.13
C HIS A 193 9.42 8.12 18.22
N GLY A 194 8.58 7.67 17.29
CA GLY A 194 9.01 6.78 16.22
C GLY A 194 9.78 7.53 15.12
N PRO A 195 10.37 6.80 14.16
CA PRO A 195 11.12 7.39 13.05
C PRO A 195 10.22 8.02 11.97
N GLY A 196 8.89 7.90 12.08
CA GLY A 196 7.94 8.43 11.11
C GLY A 196 7.97 9.96 10.99
N ALA A 197 7.52 10.48 9.85
CA ALA A 197 7.31 11.90 9.66
C ALA A 197 6.16 12.41 10.56
N VAL A 198 6.24 13.67 10.96
CA VAL A 198 5.16 14.36 11.70
C VAL A 198 4.52 15.42 10.81
N ALA A 199 3.25 15.73 11.07
CA ALA A 199 2.45 16.67 10.30
C ALA A 199 3.03 18.09 10.27
N THR A 200 3.71 18.48 11.32
CA THR A 200 4.35 19.79 11.51
C THR A 200 5.69 19.92 10.80
N GLY A 201 6.27 18.79 10.34
CA GLY A 201 7.45 18.76 9.49
C GLY A 201 8.79 18.74 10.21
N GLU A 202 8.80 18.55 11.53
CA GLU A 202 10.03 18.45 12.33
C GLU A 202 10.87 17.24 11.86
N HIS A 203 12.19 17.41 11.88
CA HIS A 203 13.15 16.33 11.71
C HIS A 203 13.17 15.40 12.94
N LEU A 204 13.82 14.25 12.80
CA LEU A 204 13.81 13.21 13.83
C LEU A 204 14.39 13.68 15.17
N ASP A 205 15.42 14.48 15.15
CA ASP A 205 16.07 15.11 16.30
C ASP A 205 15.25 16.23 16.93
N GLU A 206 14.48 16.97 16.13
CA GLU A 206 13.61 18.06 16.60
C GLU A 206 12.31 17.59 17.23
N LYS A 207 11.91 16.33 17.07
CA LYS A 207 10.66 15.79 17.62
C LYS A 207 10.61 15.80 19.15
N TRP A 208 11.74 15.95 19.80
CA TRP A 208 11.85 16.06 21.25
C TRP A 208 11.69 17.50 21.75
N ASP A 209 11.76 18.47 20.85
CA ASP A 209 11.66 19.88 21.16
C ASP A 209 10.22 20.36 20.96
N PHE A 210 9.44 20.32 22.03
CA PHE A 210 8.09 20.85 22.00
C PHE A 210 8.14 22.39 21.95
N SER A 211 7.89 22.95 20.79
CA SER A 211 7.84 24.40 20.59
C SER A 211 6.42 24.96 20.61
N ARG A 212 5.40 24.10 20.51
CA ARG A 212 4.00 24.47 20.36
C ARG A 212 3.10 23.72 21.30
N LEU A 213 2.07 24.40 21.80
CA LEU A 213 1.02 23.83 22.64
C LEU A 213 -0.35 24.08 21.98
N TYR A 214 -1.09 23.01 21.75
CA TYR A 214 -2.44 23.09 21.19
C TYR A 214 -3.46 23.07 22.32
N ASN A 215 -4.32 24.12 22.38
CA ASN A 215 -5.28 24.29 23.49
C ASN A 215 -6.29 23.14 23.55
N GLU A 216 -6.74 22.60 22.42
CA GLU A 216 -7.66 21.46 22.39
C GLU A 216 -7.07 20.21 23.05
N ILE A 217 -5.81 19.90 22.76
CA ILE A 217 -5.12 18.75 23.39
C ILE A 217 -4.91 19.02 24.88
N HIS A 218 -4.55 20.27 25.22
CA HIS A 218 -4.31 20.65 26.62
C HIS A 218 -5.55 20.52 27.49
N GLN A 219 -6.75 20.71 26.96
CA GLN A 219 -8.01 20.53 27.70
C GLN A 219 -8.26 19.07 28.09
N VAL A 220 -7.87 18.13 27.25
CA VAL A 220 -8.08 16.68 27.45
C VAL A 220 -6.87 16.04 28.14
N TYR A 221 -5.69 16.54 27.85
CA TYR A 221 -4.42 16.05 28.36
C TYR A 221 -3.56 17.22 28.89
N PRO A 222 -3.75 17.65 30.12
CA PRO A 222 -3.03 18.79 30.67
C PRO A 222 -1.53 18.52 30.73
N TYR A 223 -0.79 19.15 29.86
CA TYR A 223 0.62 18.90 29.63
C TYR A 223 1.47 19.07 30.91
N TYR A 224 1.19 20.08 31.73
CA TYR A 224 1.91 20.34 32.98
C TYR A 224 1.72 19.24 34.02
N GLU A 225 0.61 18.50 33.99
CA GLU A 225 0.37 17.43 34.98
C GLU A 225 1.20 16.16 34.64
N TYR A 226 1.48 15.92 33.38
CA TYR A 226 2.09 14.68 32.93
C TYR A 226 3.58 14.81 32.57
N PHE A 227 4.08 16.00 32.27
CA PHE A 227 5.42 16.19 31.73
C PHE A 227 6.34 17.11 32.55
N ILE A 228 5.84 17.73 33.64
CA ILE A 228 6.59 18.79 34.34
C ILE A 228 7.23 18.30 35.64
N VAL A 229 7.11 17.07 36.09
CA VAL A 229 7.43 16.77 37.49
C VAL A 229 8.56 15.78 37.71
N GLY A 230 9.72 16.27 38.18
CA GLY A 230 10.76 15.50 38.87
C GLY A 230 11.13 16.11 40.26
N GLY A 231 10.99 17.42 40.45
CA GLY A 231 11.28 18.10 41.69
C GLY A 231 11.06 19.61 41.60
N ALA A 232 11.04 20.31 42.75
CA ALA A 232 10.70 21.73 42.78
C ALA A 232 11.62 22.62 41.93
N ARG A 233 12.88 22.27 41.78
CA ARG A 233 13.83 23.02 40.96
C ARG A 233 13.60 22.77 39.47
N GLU A 234 13.37 21.51 39.09
CA GLU A 234 13.03 21.14 37.74
C GLU A 234 11.67 21.71 37.32
N LEU A 235 10.72 21.81 38.22
CA LEU A 235 9.44 22.46 38.02
C LEU A 235 9.59 23.93 37.61
N ILE A 236 10.49 24.69 38.22
CA ILE A 236 10.69 26.11 37.90
C ILE A 236 11.28 26.25 36.48
N ASP A 237 12.32 25.51 36.17
CA ASP A 237 12.97 25.56 34.87
C ASP A 237 12.01 25.09 33.73
N ARG A 238 11.24 24.05 34.00
CA ARG A 238 10.23 23.55 33.07
C ARG A 238 9.03 24.47 32.94
N LEU A 239 8.66 25.21 34.01
CA LEU A 239 7.57 26.19 33.98
C LEU A 239 7.91 27.39 33.08
N GLU A 240 9.15 27.88 33.11
CA GLU A 240 9.61 28.94 32.20
C GLU A 240 9.60 28.48 30.75
N TRP A 241 10.10 27.27 30.47
CA TRP A 241 10.00 26.68 29.16
C TRP A 241 8.53 26.52 28.69
N TYR A 242 7.64 26.00 29.56
CA TYR A 242 6.21 25.86 29.25
C TYR A 242 5.55 27.20 28.91
N LYS A 243 5.91 28.27 29.61
CA LYS A 243 5.43 29.63 29.35
C LYS A 243 5.93 30.18 28.02
N SER A 244 7.08 29.70 27.52
CA SER A 244 7.67 30.12 26.26
C SER A 244 7.05 29.43 25.04
N LEU A 245 6.26 28.37 25.23
CA LEU A 245 5.64 27.64 24.14
C LEU A 245 4.66 28.50 23.35
N GLU A 246 4.73 28.40 22.02
CA GLU A 246 3.74 29.01 21.13
C GLU A 246 2.38 28.34 21.34
N ARG A 247 1.38 29.11 21.72
CA ARG A 247 0.00 28.60 21.91
C ARG A 247 -0.79 28.71 20.63
N ARG A 248 -1.47 27.62 20.28
CA ARG A 248 -2.37 27.54 19.12
C ARG A 248 -3.72 26.98 19.57
N GLU A 249 -4.78 27.51 19.00
CA GLU A 249 -6.15 27.06 19.32
C GLU A 249 -6.37 25.64 18.80
N THR A 250 -6.04 25.40 17.54
CA THR A 250 -6.28 24.11 16.88
C THR A 250 -5.00 23.56 16.23
N GLY A 251 -4.88 22.25 16.20
CA GLY A 251 -3.87 21.53 15.43
C GLY A 251 -4.45 21.00 14.14
N VAL A 252 -3.82 21.33 13.01
CA VAL A 252 -4.17 20.74 11.70
C VAL A 252 -3.10 19.75 11.30
N ALA A 253 -3.50 18.52 11.02
CA ALA A 253 -2.62 17.54 10.45
C ALA A 253 -2.34 17.88 8.98
N LYS A 254 -1.07 17.84 8.60
CA LYS A 254 -0.67 18.00 7.19
C LYS A 254 -0.88 16.69 6.45
N VAL A 255 -1.78 16.71 5.49
CA VAL A 255 -2.01 15.56 4.61
C VAL A 255 -0.95 15.53 3.52
N VAL A 256 -0.29 14.37 3.36
CA VAL A 256 0.75 14.14 2.34
C VAL A 256 0.40 12.93 1.50
N LEU A 257 0.52 13.08 0.18
CA LEU A 257 0.39 12.00 -0.77
C LEU A 257 1.76 11.32 -0.96
N VAL A 258 1.90 10.09 -0.48
CA VAL A 258 3.13 9.31 -0.58
C VAL A 258 3.02 8.28 -1.69
N PRO A 259 3.98 8.19 -2.63
CA PRO A 259 3.99 7.16 -3.64
C PRO A 259 3.88 5.76 -3.04
N LYS A 260 3.06 4.89 -3.64
CA LYS A 260 2.84 3.52 -3.16
C LYS A 260 2.96 2.49 -4.26
N ASP A 261 2.11 2.58 -5.26
CA ASP A 261 2.08 1.67 -6.41
C ASP A 261 1.29 2.31 -7.56
N SER A 262 1.18 1.65 -8.71
CA SER A 262 0.54 2.17 -9.91
C SER A 262 -0.98 2.45 -9.80
N ARG A 263 -1.61 2.10 -8.69
CA ARG A 263 -3.05 2.34 -8.46
C ARG A 263 -3.33 3.74 -7.95
N GLY A 264 -2.40 4.29 -7.19
CA GLY A 264 -2.50 5.63 -6.62
C GLY A 264 -1.56 5.82 -5.43
N PRO A 265 -1.37 7.06 -5.00
CA PRO A 265 -0.60 7.36 -3.80
C PRO A 265 -1.33 6.85 -2.55
N ARG A 266 -0.59 6.74 -1.46
CA ARG A 266 -1.16 6.61 -0.11
C ARG A 266 -1.27 8.01 0.48
N LEU A 267 -2.42 8.33 1.02
CA LEU A 267 -2.58 9.50 1.85
C LEU A 267 -2.15 9.15 3.28
N ILE A 268 -1.35 10.00 3.88
CA ILE A 268 -0.98 9.97 5.29
C ILE A 268 -1.19 11.35 5.89
N SER A 269 -1.64 11.38 7.13
CA SER A 269 -1.84 12.58 7.93
C SER A 269 -1.00 12.51 9.21
#